data_d4fb8f6cd7da00a283af76cb2a4a80d3
#
_entry.id   d4fb8f6cd7da00a283af76cb2a4a80d3
#
_cell.length_a   1.000
_cell.length_b   1.000
_cell.length_c   1.000
_cell.angle_alpha   90.00
_cell.angle_beta   90.00
_cell.angle_gamma   90.00
#
_symmetry.space_group_name_H-M   'P 1'
#
loop_
_entity.id
_entity.type
_entity.pdbx_description
1 polymer ?
#
loop_
_entity_poly.entity_id
_entity_poly.type
_entity_poly.pdbx_seq_one_letter_code
_entity_poly.pdbx_strand_id
1 'polypeptide(L)'
;MNAPATPLEQCILDEGLEDLIPLPEIVQTVEMRGLSESPSIVSEVAAVIGALVRDGRIQIWAGPWPAEPEFVAGPLAESLVEDLGQYQFNSPSDLRRRVYYVNVDNLHVDERA
;
A
#
# COMPACT_ATOMS: atom_id res chain seq x y z
N MET A 1 19.42 16.39 -3.85
CA MET A 1 18.14 16.81 -4.43
C MET A 1 17.31 15.59 -4.78
N ASN A 2 16.09 15.54 -4.30
CA ASN A 2 15.22 14.39 -4.55
C ASN A 2 14.54 14.53 -5.91
N ALA A 3 14.45 13.42 -6.63
CA ALA A 3 13.68 13.40 -7.86
C ALA A 3 12.19 13.60 -7.54
N PRO A 4 11.43 14.24 -8.44
CA PRO A 4 10.00 14.35 -8.24
C PRO A 4 9.35 12.96 -8.25
N ALA A 5 8.25 12.82 -7.52
CA ALA A 5 7.53 11.57 -7.49
C ALA A 5 6.99 11.21 -8.87
N THR A 6 7.05 9.93 -9.23
CA THR A 6 6.44 9.46 -10.47
C THR A 6 4.92 9.51 -10.33
N PRO A 7 4.16 9.51 -11.43
CA PRO A 7 2.70 9.47 -11.35
C PRO A 7 2.18 8.28 -10.55
N LEU A 8 2.82 7.12 -10.67
CA LEU A 8 2.45 5.93 -9.90
C LEU A 8 2.66 6.16 -8.41
N GLU A 9 3.83 6.64 -8.03
CA GLU A 9 4.17 6.93 -6.64
C GLU A 9 3.22 7.97 -6.06
N GLN A 10 2.93 9.04 -6.81
CA GLN A 10 2.02 10.08 -6.36
C GLN A 10 0.61 9.56 -6.14
N CYS A 11 0.13 8.68 -7.03
CA CYS A 11 -1.18 8.06 -6.89
C CYS A 11 -1.28 7.27 -5.58
N ILE A 12 -0.26 6.47 -5.28
CA ILE A 12 -0.23 5.67 -4.05
C ILE A 12 -0.27 6.58 -2.82
N LEU A 13 0.53 7.63 -2.82
CA LEU A 13 0.58 8.58 -1.70
C LEU A 13 -0.75 9.32 -1.52
N ASP A 14 -1.35 9.77 -2.60
CA ASP A 14 -2.60 10.53 -2.55
C ASP A 14 -3.77 9.67 -2.04
N GLU A 15 -3.89 8.45 -2.52
CA GLU A 15 -4.96 7.55 -2.07
C GLU A 15 -4.80 7.24 -0.58
N GLY A 16 -3.58 7.07 -0.11
CA GLY A 16 -3.30 6.79 1.30
C GLY A 16 -3.58 7.94 2.24
N LEU A 17 -3.84 9.15 1.74
CA LEU A 17 -4.20 10.30 2.56
C LEU A 17 -5.66 10.22 3.02
N GLU A 18 -6.50 9.47 2.33
CA GLU A 18 -7.93 9.41 2.64
C GLU A 18 -8.27 8.38 3.72
N ASP A 19 -7.63 7.22 3.69
CA ASP A 19 -7.93 6.14 4.63
C ASP A 19 -6.88 5.05 4.50
N LEU A 20 -7.06 3.96 5.25
CA LEU A 20 -6.31 2.73 5.04
C LEU A 20 -6.76 2.11 3.71
N ILE A 21 -5.79 1.85 2.85
CA ILE A 21 -6.08 1.33 1.51
C ILE A 21 -5.61 -0.13 1.41
N PRO A 22 -6.52 -1.08 1.15
CA PRO A 22 -6.10 -2.47 0.90
C PRO A 22 -5.17 -2.55 -0.31
N LEU A 23 -4.12 -3.35 -0.23
CA LEU A 23 -3.18 -3.47 -1.35
C LEU A 23 -3.84 -3.86 -2.67
N PRO A 24 -4.82 -4.79 -2.70
CA PRO A 24 -5.51 -5.08 -3.95
C PRO A 24 -6.25 -3.88 -4.54
N GLU A 25 -6.78 -3.01 -3.68
CA GLU A 25 -7.52 -1.83 -4.15
C GLU A 25 -6.60 -0.84 -4.87
N ILE A 26 -5.39 -0.61 -4.36
CA ILE A 26 -4.48 0.33 -5.04
C ILE A 26 -4.04 -0.21 -6.40
N VAL A 27 -3.90 -1.52 -6.56
CA VAL A 27 -3.61 -2.11 -7.86
C VAL A 27 -4.73 -1.78 -8.86
N GLN A 28 -5.98 -1.94 -8.43
CA GLN A 28 -7.13 -1.62 -9.29
C GLN A 28 -7.15 -0.14 -9.65
N THR A 29 -6.87 0.74 -8.70
CA THR A 29 -6.84 2.18 -8.94
C THR A 29 -5.75 2.55 -9.96
N VAL A 30 -4.55 1.99 -9.82
CA VAL A 30 -3.44 2.22 -10.73
C VAL A 30 -3.81 1.74 -12.15
N GLU A 31 -4.44 0.58 -12.24
CA GLU A 31 -4.87 0.03 -13.54
C GLU A 31 -5.91 0.92 -14.19
N MET A 32 -6.91 1.35 -13.43
CA MET A 32 -7.99 2.20 -13.94
C MET A 32 -7.48 3.55 -14.43
N ARG A 33 -6.44 4.08 -13.80
CA ARG A 33 -5.86 5.35 -14.20
C ARG A 33 -4.81 5.23 -15.29
N GLY A 34 -4.50 4.01 -15.72
CA GLY A 34 -3.51 3.76 -16.77
C GLY A 34 -2.09 4.13 -16.39
N LEU A 35 -1.76 4.05 -15.09
CA LEU A 35 -0.42 4.43 -14.59
C LEU A 35 0.58 3.29 -14.68
N SER A 36 0.13 2.08 -14.93
CA SER A 36 0.97 0.92 -15.14
C SER A 36 0.20 -0.06 -16.02
N GLU A 37 0.91 -0.93 -16.72
CA GLU A 37 0.31 -1.87 -17.65
C GLU A 37 0.52 -3.31 -17.21
N SER A 38 -0.53 -4.11 -17.38
CA SER A 38 -0.46 -5.55 -17.24
C SER A 38 0.54 -6.13 -18.25
N PRO A 39 1.32 -7.19 -17.93
CA PRO A 39 1.22 -8.01 -16.72
C PRO A 39 2.09 -7.56 -15.54
N SER A 40 2.85 -6.50 -15.70
CA SER A 40 3.82 -6.07 -14.68
C SER A 40 3.24 -5.17 -13.59
N ILE A 41 1.95 -4.85 -13.66
CA ILE A 41 1.32 -3.86 -12.77
C ILE A 41 1.50 -4.21 -11.28
N VAL A 42 1.28 -5.46 -10.89
CA VAL A 42 1.40 -5.87 -9.47
C VAL A 42 2.84 -5.71 -9.01
N SER A 43 3.80 -6.17 -9.82
CA SER A 43 5.22 -6.05 -9.48
C SER A 43 5.66 -4.61 -9.34
N GLU A 44 5.18 -3.74 -10.23
CA GLU A 44 5.53 -2.31 -10.17
C GLU A 44 4.94 -1.65 -8.93
N VAL A 45 3.67 -1.92 -8.62
CA VAL A 45 3.03 -1.39 -7.42
C VAL A 45 3.74 -1.90 -6.18
N ALA A 46 4.03 -3.19 -6.12
CA ALA A 46 4.73 -3.78 -4.97
C ALA A 46 6.12 -3.15 -4.76
N ALA A 47 6.84 -2.88 -5.84
CA ALA A 47 8.17 -2.25 -5.74
C ALA A 47 8.08 -0.84 -5.17
N VAL A 48 7.09 -0.05 -5.62
CA VAL A 48 6.89 1.31 -5.11
C VAL A 48 6.44 1.28 -3.65
N ILE A 49 5.49 0.42 -3.31
CA ILE A 49 5.03 0.26 -1.93
C ILE A 49 6.21 -0.09 -1.02
N GLY A 50 7.04 -1.07 -1.43
CA GLY A 50 8.21 -1.46 -0.64
C GLY A 50 9.19 -0.31 -0.42
N ALA A 51 9.44 0.50 -1.45
CA ALA A 51 10.32 1.66 -1.34
C ALA A 51 9.75 2.70 -0.38
N LEU A 52 8.45 2.97 -0.46
CA LEU A 52 7.79 3.94 0.42
C LEU A 52 7.80 3.48 1.87
N VAL A 53 7.65 2.18 2.12
CA VAL A 53 7.77 1.62 3.48
C VAL A 53 9.18 1.86 4.02
N ARG A 54 10.20 1.54 3.23
CA ARG A 54 11.59 1.71 3.65
C ARG A 54 11.93 3.17 3.91
N ASP A 55 11.33 4.08 3.14
CA ASP A 55 11.55 5.51 3.30
C ASP A 55 10.72 6.13 4.44
N GLY A 56 9.84 5.35 5.07
CA GLY A 56 9.02 5.84 6.15
C GLY A 56 7.89 6.77 5.72
N ARG A 57 7.49 6.71 4.46
CA ARG A 57 6.45 7.61 3.92
C ARG A 57 5.05 7.02 4.01
N ILE A 58 4.95 5.71 4.15
CA ILE A 58 3.68 5.03 4.40
C ILE A 58 3.86 4.05 5.55
N GLN A 59 2.76 3.73 6.21
CA GLN A 59 2.72 2.70 7.24
C GLN A 59 1.89 1.53 6.74
N ILE A 60 2.21 0.34 7.26
CA ILE A 60 1.50 -0.89 6.91
C ILE A 60 0.65 -1.33 8.10
N TRP A 61 -0.58 -1.72 7.82
CA TRP A 61 -1.51 -2.26 8.78
C TRP A 61 -2.04 -3.58 8.24
N ALA A 62 -2.29 -4.55 9.10
CA ALA A 62 -2.71 -5.87 8.64
C ALA A 62 -3.59 -6.55 9.67
N GLY A 63 -4.51 -7.38 9.18
CA GLY A 63 -5.38 -8.18 10.04
C GLY A 63 -6.34 -9.03 9.23
N PRO A 64 -6.94 -10.06 9.85
CA PRO A 64 -7.91 -10.88 9.15
C PRO A 64 -9.19 -10.08 8.91
N TRP A 65 -9.68 -10.12 7.68
CA TRP A 65 -10.94 -9.46 7.33
C TRP A 65 -12.11 -10.22 7.97
N PRO A 66 -13.11 -9.57 8.56
CA PRO A 66 -13.34 -8.11 8.62
C PRO A 66 -12.85 -7.46 9.92
N ALA A 67 -12.00 -8.09 10.69
CA ALA A 67 -11.47 -7.51 11.92
C ALA A 67 -10.67 -6.26 11.64
N GLU A 68 -10.55 -5.38 12.63
CA GLU A 68 -9.74 -4.18 12.49
C GLU A 68 -8.28 -4.55 12.32
N PRO A 69 -7.57 -3.92 11.36
CA PRO A 69 -6.15 -4.19 11.18
C PRO A 69 -5.31 -3.57 12.30
N GLU A 70 -4.14 -4.13 12.51
CA GLU A 70 -3.18 -3.64 13.50
C GLU A 70 -1.94 -3.13 12.77
N PHE A 71 -1.29 -2.12 13.37
CA PHE A 71 -0.05 -1.57 12.84
C PHE A 71 1.05 -2.63 12.78
N VAL A 72 1.77 -2.67 11.67
CA VAL A 72 2.89 -3.59 11.45
C VAL A 72 4.13 -2.77 11.10
N ALA A 73 5.23 -3.02 11.79
CA ALA A 73 6.46 -2.26 11.59
C ALA A 73 7.64 -3.16 11.23
N GLY A 74 8.69 -2.53 10.74
CA GLY A 74 9.99 -3.16 10.51
C GLY A 74 9.99 -4.24 9.46
N PRO A 75 10.82 -5.28 9.65
CA PRO A 75 10.99 -6.32 8.64
C PRO A 75 9.71 -7.06 8.28
N LEU A 76 8.76 -7.18 9.22
CA LEU A 76 7.50 -7.85 8.93
C LEU A 76 6.68 -7.05 7.92
N ALA A 77 6.65 -5.71 8.05
CA ALA A 77 5.94 -4.87 7.07
C ALA A 77 6.54 -5.04 5.69
N GLU A 78 7.87 -5.03 5.58
CA GLU A 78 8.55 -5.21 4.30
C GLU A 78 8.24 -6.59 3.71
N SER A 79 8.25 -7.62 4.53
CA SER A 79 7.94 -8.98 4.08
C SER A 79 6.51 -9.09 3.56
N LEU A 80 5.54 -8.47 4.23
CA LEU A 80 4.15 -8.52 3.80
C LEU A 80 3.94 -7.84 2.46
N VAL A 81 4.58 -6.70 2.22
CA VAL A 81 4.39 -5.96 0.96
C VAL A 81 5.15 -6.58 -0.20
N GLU A 82 6.08 -7.50 0.06
CA GLU A 82 6.78 -8.26 -0.99
C GLU A 82 5.98 -9.45 -1.49
N ASP A 83 5.00 -9.91 -0.72
CA ASP A 83 4.15 -11.04 -1.10
C ASP A 83 3.14 -10.58 -2.14
N LEU A 84 3.33 -10.97 -3.39
CA LEU A 84 2.46 -10.52 -4.49
C LEU A 84 1.02 -10.99 -4.34
N GLY A 85 0.78 -12.08 -3.59
CA GLY A 85 -0.58 -12.54 -3.28
C GLY A 85 -1.36 -11.52 -2.46
N GLN A 86 -0.68 -10.65 -1.71
CA GLN A 86 -1.34 -9.61 -0.92
C GLN A 86 -1.99 -8.53 -1.79
N TYR A 87 -1.72 -8.55 -3.09
CA TYR A 87 -2.23 -7.55 -4.04
C TYR A 87 -3.44 -8.06 -4.84
N GLN A 88 -3.97 -9.25 -4.48
CA GLN A 88 -5.13 -9.83 -5.15
C GLN A 88 -6.22 -10.12 -4.13
N PHE A 89 -7.42 -9.60 -4.35
CA PHE A 89 -8.56 -9.90 -3.49
C PHE A 89 -8.84 -11.40 -3.49
N ASN A 90 -9.09 -11.95 -2.32
CA ASN A 90 -9.47 -13.34 -2.11
C ASN A 90 -8.38 -14.36 -2.48
N SER A 91 -7.13 -13.92 -2.64
CA SER A 91 -5.99 -14.84 -2.75
C SER A 91 -5.77 -15.53 -1.40
N PRO A 92 -5.03 -16.64 -1.36
CA PRO A 92 -4.71 -17.28 -0.07
C PRO A 92 -4.04 -16.33 0.93
N SER A 93 -3.15 -15.45 0.45
CA SER A 93 -2.49 -14.47 1.31
C SER A 93 -3.49 -13.44 1.85
N ASP A 94 -4.33 -12.89 0.98
CA ASP A 94 -5.34 -11.89 1.34
C ASP A 94 -6.37 -12.47 2.32
N LEU A 95 -6.80 -13.71 2.10
CA LEU A 95 -7.77 -14.36 2.99
C LEU A 95 -7.20 -14.66 4.37
N ARG A 96 -5.91 -14.95 4.44
CA ARG A 96 -5.24 -15.20 5.71
C ARG A 96 -5.03 -13.92 6.50
N ARG A 97 -4.65 -12.84 5.82
CA ARG A 97 -4.33 -11.56 6.43
C ARG A 97 -4.39 -10.47 5.37
N ARG A 98 -5.36 -9.59 5.49
CA ARG A 98 -5.45 -8.45 4.55
C ARG A 98 -4.48 -7.36 4.98
N VAL A 99 -3.74 -6.83 4.01
CA VAL A 99 -2.71 -5.82 4.23
C VAL A 99 -3.18 -4.49 3.65
N TYR A 100 -2.99 -3.42 4.43
CA TYR A 100 -3.40 -2.06 4.08
C TYR A 100 -2.21 -1.14 4.21
N TYR A 101 -2.26 -0.01 3.52
CA TYR A 101 -1.28 1.04 3.77
C TYR A 101 -1.99 2.37 4.02
N VAL A 102 -1.27 3.30 4.65
CA VAL A 102 -1.73 4.67 4.87
C VAL A 102 -0.54 5.60 4.72
N ASN A 103 -0.78 6.79 4.15
CA ASN A 103 0.26 7.81 4.07
C ASN A 103 0.47 8.39 5.47
N VAL A 104 1.73 8.52 5.91
CA VAL A 104 2.04 9.02 7.25
C VAL A 104 1.50 10.44 7.48
N ASP A 105 1.33 11.23 6.43
CA ASP A 105 0.77 12.57 6.54
C ASP A 105 -0.69 12.57 6.98
N ASN A 106 -1.43 11.51 6.68
CA ASN A 106 -2.80 11.32 7.17
C ASN A 106 -2.81 11.26 8.70
N LEU A 107 -1.84 10.57 9.29
CA LEU A 107 -1.74 10.44 10.75
C LEU A 107 -1.51 11.79 11.41
N HIS A 108 -0.73 12.66 10.79
CA HIS A 108 -0.49 14.00 11.31
C HIS A 108 -1.75 14.88 11.24
N VAL A 109 -2.54 14.70 10.20
CA VAL A 109 -3.82 15.42 10.09
C VAL A 109 -4.76 15.00 11.20
N ASP A 110 -4.86 13.70 11.47
CA ASP A 110 -5.71 13.17 12.53
C ASP A 110 -5.29 13.69 13.91
N GLU A 111 -3.99 13.80 14.15
CA GLU A 111 -3.48 14.30 15.42
C GLU A 111 -3.85 15.75 15.67
N ARG A 112 -4.07 16.51 14.61
CA ARG A 112 -4.44 17.93 14.73
C ARG A 112 -5.94 18.15 14.91
N ALA A 113 -6.71 17.14 14.57
CA ALA A 113 -8.15 17.21 14.71
C ALA A 113 -8.58 16.93 16.14
#